data_52010d13817e89c57b9d37f5aa79deb0
#
_entry.id   52010d13817e89c57b9d37f5aa79deb0
#
_cell.length_a   1.000
_cell.length_b   1.000
_cell.length_c   1.000
_cell.angle_alpha   90.00
_cell.angle_beta   90.00
_cell.angle_gamma   90.00
#
_symmetry.space_group_name_H-M   'P 1'
#
loop_
_entity.id
_entity.type
_entity.pdbx_description
1 polymer ?
#
loop_
_entity_poly.entity_id
_entity_poly.type
_entity_poly.pdbx_seq_one_letter_code
_entity_poly.pdbx_strand_id
1 'polypeptide(L)'
;MKKYIFIIILSCLIATSASARKTGCEGDCENGFGKWTYTDKTTYEGNCVDTKKHGQGTESWPNGYIYRGEFKNSKWSGQGVLTFPDGSTYKGEWANGFMNGKGTFTWSNGKEKTGIWKNGKLQE
;
A
#
# COMPACT_ATOMS: atom_id res chain seq x y z
N MET A 1 -17.66 24.16 -5.10
CA MET A 1 -16.53 23.66 -5.89
C MET A 1 -15.94 22.43 -5.24
N LYS A 2 -15.91 21.34 -5.97
CA LYS A 2 -15.33 20.09 -5.46
C LYS A 2 -13.82 20.16 -5.56
N LYS A 3 -13.14 20.03 -4.44
CA LYS A 3 -11.69 19.91 -4.40
C LYS A 3 -11.33 18.43 -4.33
N TYR A 4 -10.45 18.01 -5.21
CA TYR A 4 -9.95 16.64 -5.21
C TYR A 4 -8.49 16.66 -4.77
N ILE A 5 -8.18 15.79 -3.83
CA ILE A 5 -6.79 15.53 -3.47
C ILE A 5 -6.33 14.38 -4.34
N PHE A 6 -5.43 14.68 -5.27
CA PHE A 6 -4.91 13.68 -6.19
C PHE A 6 -3.78 12.92 -5.51
N ILE A 7 -4.07 11.67 -5.14
CA ILE A 7 -3.04 10.76 -4.61
C ILE A 7 -2.95 9.53 -5.52
N ILE A 8 -3.25 9.75 -6.80
CA ILE A 8 -3.30 8.69 -7.82
C ILE A 8 -1.91 8.16 -8.15
N ILE A 9 -0.87 8.95 -7.93
CA ILE A 9 0.52 8.60 -8.22
C ILE A 9 0.92 7.25 -7.62
N LEU A 10 0.24 6.85 -6.55
CA LEU A 10 0.53 5.62 -5.86
C LEU A 10 0.14 4.35 -6.60
N SER A 11 -0.96 4.39 -7.35
CA SER A 11 -1.38 3.22 -8.11
C SER A 11 -0.38 2.88 -9.22
N CYS A 12 0.30 3.90 -9.76
CA CYS A 12 1.36 3.69 -10.75
C CYS A 12 2.59 3.01 -10.14
N LEU A 13 2.90 3.31 -8.88
CA LEU A 13 4.03 2.67 -8.19
C LEU A 13 3.80 1.17 -7.95
N ILE A 14 2.56 0.78 -7.70
CA ILE A 14 2.20 -0.63 -7.54
C ILE A 14 2.31 -1.35 -8.89
N ALA A 15 1.91 -0.70 -9.97
CA ALA A 15 1.97 -1.25 -11.31
C ALA A 15 3.41 -1.40 -11.81
N THR A 16 4.30 -0.44 -11.46
CA THR A 16 5.70 -0.50 -11.88
C THR A 16 6.49 -1.59 -11.18
N SER A 17 6.06 -2.03 -9.99
CA SER A 17 6.70 -3.14 -9.30
C SER A 17 6.48 -4.48 -10.00
N ALA A 18 5.59 -4.55 -11.00
CA ALA A 18 5.30 -5.77 -11.75
C ALA A 18 6.51 -6.30 -12.53
N SER A 19 7.48 -5.45 -12.86
CA SER A 19 8.70 -5.87 -13.54
C SER A 19 9.81 -6.32 -12.58
N ALA A 20 9.68 -6.01 -11.28
CA ALA A 20 10.68 -6.39 -10.29
C ALA A 20 10.54 -7.87 -9.93
N ARG A 21 11.67 -8.57 -9.87
CA ARG A 21 11.70 -9.99 -9.50
C ARG A 21 12.06 -10.17 -8.04
N LYS A 22 11.46 -11.16 -7.42
CA LYS A 22 11.85 -11.59 -6.08
C LYS A 22 13.30 -12.14 -6.15
N THR A 23 14.17 -11.60 -5.32
CA THR A 23 15.58 -12.02 -5.29
C THR A 23 15.93 -12.86 -4.09
N GLY A 24 15.09 -12.86 -3.06
CA GLY A 24 15.33 -13.65 -1.87
C GLY A 24 14.04 -13.87 -1.11
N CYS A 25 13.99 -14.96 -0.40
CA CYS A 25 12.89 -15.32 0.46
C CYS A 25 13.42 -15.83 1.79
N GLU A 26 12.91 -15.27 2.88
CA GLU A 26 13.12 -15.77 4.23
C GLU A 26 11.75 -16.18 4.79
N GLY A 27 11.68 -17.34 5.46
CA GLY A 27 10.43 -17.88 5.99
C GLY A 27 9.64 -18.64 4.93
N ASP A 28 8.32 -18.69 5.12
CA ASP A 28 7.40 -19.37 4.19
C ASP A 28 6.78 -18.37 3.24
N CYS A 29 7.41 -18.18 2.10
CA CYS A 29 6.94 -17.24 1.09
C CYS A 29 5.90 -17.83 0.15
N GLU A 30 5.49 -19.05 0.36
CA GLU A 30 4.45 -19.71 -0.43
C GLU A 30 3.10 -19.67 0.26
N ASN A 31 3.04 -20.19 1.48
CA ASN A 31 1.79 -20.33 2.24
C ASN A 31 2.05 -20.13 3.72
N GLY A 32 2.37 -18.90 4.12
CA GLY A 32 2.66 -18.60 5.51
C GLY A 32 3.23 -17.21 5.66
N PHE A 33 4.00 -17.00 6.72
CA PHE A 33 4.68 -15.72 6.95
C PHE A 33 6.07 -15.76 6.33
N GLY A 34 6.33 -14.81 5.45
CA GLY A 34 7.61 -14.71 4.78
C GLY A 34 8.06 -13.26 4.56
N LYS A 35 9.33 -13.13 4.22
CA LYS A 35 9.91 -11.86 3.84
C LYS A 35 10.66 -12.06 2.54
N TRP A 36 10.38 -11.21 1.57
CA TRP A 36 11.15 -11.23 0.33
C TRP A 36 11.55 -9.83 -0.13
N THR A 37 12.62 -9.81 -0.91
CA THR A 37 13.18 -8.60 -1.50
C THR A 37 13.05 -8.71 -3.01
N TYR A 38 12.73 -7.59 -3.64
CA TYR A 38 12.68 -7.47 -5.10
C TYR A 38 13.96 -6.86 -5.64
N THR A 39 14.19 -6.99 -6.94
CA THR A 39 15.39 -6.44 -7.60
C THR A 39 15.50 -4.94 -7.47
N ASP A 40 14.37 -4.23 -7.36
CA ASP A 40 14.33 -2.77 -7.16
C ASP A 40 14.53 -2.35 -5.69
N LYS A 41 14.87 -3.31 -4.80
CA LYS A 41 15.03 -3.12 -3.36
C LYS A 41 13.73 -2.91 -2.58
N THR A 42 12.58 -3.04 -3.22
CA THR A 42 11.31 -3.12 -2.51
C THR A 42 11.30 -4.38 -1.64
N THR A 43 10.76 -4.29 -0.44
CA THR A 43 10.65 -5.44 0.47
C THR A 43 9.19 -5.67 0.85
N TYR A 44 8.84 -6.93 1.09
CA TYR A 44 7.56 -7.32 1.67
C TYR A 44 7.81 -8.25 2.84
N GLU A 45 7.12 -8.02 3.95
CA GLU A 45 7.12 -8.90 5.11
C GLU A 45 5.68 -9.10 5.56
N GLY A 46 5.21 -10.34 5.52
CA GLY A 46 3.82 -10.64 5.89
C GLY A 46 3.37 -12.01 5.43
N ASN A 47 2.06 -12.17 5.44
CA ASN A 47 1.44 -13.43 5.06
C ASN A 47 1.38 -13.59 3.55
N CYS A 48 1.46 -14.84 3.11
CA CYS A 48 1.42 -15.23 1.71
C CYS A 48 0.48 -16.42 1.53
N VAL A 49 -0.16 -16.46 0.37
CA VAL A 49 -0.94 -17.62 -0.10
C VAL A 49 -0.60 -17.81 -1.58
N ASP A 50 -0.22 -19.01 -1.95
CA ASP A 50 0.16 -19.37 -3.32
C ASP A 50 1.20 -18.39 -3.90
N THR A 51 2.23 -18.09 -3.10
CA THR A 51 3.33 -17.17 -3.45
C THR A 51 2.92 -15.71 -3.65
N LYS A 52 1.68 -15.35 -3.29
CA LYS A 52 1.16 -13.98 -3.40
C LYS A 52 1.01 -13.35 -2.02
N LYS A 53 1.20 -12.05 -1.94
CA LYS A 53 0.89 -11.27 -0.74
C LYS A 53 -0.59 -11.42 -0.43
N HIS A 54 -0.92 -11.83 0.80
CA HIS A 54 -2.30 -12.08 1.19
C HIS A 54 -2.43 -11.99 2.70
N GLY A 55 -3.50 -11.34 3.19
CA GLY A 55 -3.64 -11.09 4.62
C GLY A 55 -2.80 -9.90 5.07
N GLN A 56 -2.29 -9.92 6.29
CA GLN A 56 -1.53 -8.80 6.85
C GLN A 56 -0.08 -8.79 6.37
N GLY A 57 0.42 -7.59 6.02
CA GLY A 57 1.80 -7.44 5.61
C GLY A 57 2.27 -5.99 5.59
N THR A 58 3.56 -5.83 5.41
CA THR A 58 4.22 -4.53 5.27
C THR A 58 5.06 -4.54 4.01
N GLU A 59 4.83 -3.57 3.15
CA GLU A 59 5.58 -3.38 1.92
C GLU A 59 6.30 -2.04 1.97
N SER A 60 7.61 -2.05 1.69
CA SER A 60 8.44 -0.84 1.78
C SER A 60 9.20 -0.64 0.47
N TRP A 61 9.16 0.59 -0.04
CA TRP A 61 9.89 0.98 -1.25
C TRP A 61 11.10 1.83 -0.92
N PRO A 62 12.17 1.75 -1.71
CA PRO A 62 13.37 2.55 -1.48
C PRO A 62 13.14 4.06 -1.49
N ASN A 63 12.10 4.53 -2.19
CA ASN A 63 11.74 5.94 -2.27
C ASN A 63 11.02 6.47 -1.04
N GLY A 64 10.79 5.62 -0.02
CA GLY A 64 10.24 6.05 1.26
C GLY A 64 8.76 5.76 1.48
N TYR A 65 8.05 5.22 0.49
CA TYR A 65 6.68 4.75 0.69
C TYR A 65 6.67 3.46 1.51
N ILE A 66 5.74 3.36 2.47
CA ILE A 66 5.52 2.18 3.29
C ILE A 66 4.03 1.92 3.38
N TYR A 67 3.59 0.74 2.98
CA TYR A 67 2.21 0.29 3.20
C TYR A 67 2.20 -0.81 4.25
N ARG A 68 1.32 -0.66 5.24
CA ARG A 68 1.09 -1.67 6.28
C ARG A 68 -0.39 -1.93 6.39
N GLY A 69 -0.81 -3.15 6.11
CA GLY A 69 -2.21 -3.51 6.17
C GLY A 69 -2.53 -4.79 5.45
N GLU A 70 -3.75 -4.87 4.95
CA GLU A 70 -4.27 -6.07 4.32
C GLU A 70 -3.91 -6.12 2.85
N PHE A 71 -3.63 -7.33 2.38
CA PHE A 71 -3.36 -7.65 0.98
C PHE A 71 -4.33 -8.72 0.52
N LYS A 72 -4.70 -8.68 -0.73
CA LYS A 72 -5.47 -9.71 -1.42
C LYS A 72 -4.89 -9.89 -2.81
N ASN A 73 -4.40 -11.09 -3.09
CA ASN A 73 -3.79 -11.42 -4.38
C ASN A 73 -2.75 -10.39 -4.81
N SER A 74 -1.82 -10.06 -3.90
CA SER A 74 -0.72 -9.11 -4.08
C SER A 74 -1.14 -7.64 -4.21
N LYS A 75 -2.39 -7.30 -3.97
CA LYS A 75 -2.89 -5.91 -4.02
C LYS A 75 -3.30 -5.44 -2.63
N TRP A 76 -3.13 -4.15 -2.37
CA TRP A 76 -3.63 -3.53 -1.15
C TRP A 76 -5.15 -3.62 -1.12
N SER A 77 -5.69 -4.02 0.00
CA SER A 77 -7.10 -4.32 0.17
C SER A 77 -7.51 -4.09 1.63
N GLY A 78 -8.82 -3.98 1.88
CA GLY A 78 -9.32 -3.87 3.25
C GLY A 78 -8.76 -2.67 4.00
N GLN A 79 -8.34 -2.85 5.24
CA GLN A 79 -7.79 -1.79 6.07
C GLN A 79 -6.28 -1.70 5.93
N GLY A 80 -5.75 -0.49 5.78
CA GLY A 80 -4.32 -0.30 5.70
C GLY A 80 -3.89 1.14 5.90
N VAL A 81 -2.60 1.31 6.20
CA VAL A 81 -1.97 2.61 6.39
C VAL A 81 -0.84 2.75 5.37
N LEU A 82 -0.90 3.81 4.58
CA LEU A 82 0.18 4.17 3.69
C LEU A 82 0.91 5.37 4.25
N THR A 83 2.22 5.26 4.35
CA THR A 83 3.09 6.36 4.72
C THR A 83 3.83 6.86 3.48
N PHE A 84 3.76 8.15 3.25
CA PHE A 84 4.43 8.83 2.15
C PHE A 84 5.84 9.26 2.56
N PRO A 85 6.75 9.52 1.59
CA PRO A 85 8.11 9.94 1.91
C PRO A 85 8.21 11.21 2.75
N ASP A 86 7.23 12.12 2.63
CA ASP A 86 7.18 13.37 3.40
C ASP A 86 6.62 13.22 4.81
N GLY A 87 6.25 11.98 5.20
CA GLY A 87 5.66 11.70 6.50
C GLY A 87 4.13 11.79 6.53
N SER A 88 3.49 12.21 5.45
CA SER A 88 2.03 12.15 5.33
C SER A 88 1.56 10.71 5.38
N THR A 89 0.32 10.48 5.84
CA THR A 89 -0.25 9.14 5.92
C THR A 89 -1.69 9.13 5.42
N TYR A 90 -2.08 8.00 4.85
CA TYR A 90 -3.49 7.67 4.65
C TYR A 90 -3.80 6.43 5.46
N LYS A 91 -4.86 6.49 6.25
CA LYS A 91 -5.35 5.35 7.03
C LYS A 91 -6.80 5.11 6.71
N GLY A 92 -7.13 3.95 6.18
CA GLY A 92 -8.50 3.64 5.82
C GLY A 92 -8.64 2.43 4.93
N GLU A 93 -9.70 2.46 4.14
CA GLU A 93 -10.10 1.34 3.28
C GLU A 93 -9.40 1.41 1.92
N TRP A 94 -9.07 0.23 1.42
CA TRP A 94 -8.38 0.01 0.15
C TRP A 94 -9.12 -1.02 -0.69
N ALA A 95 -9.09 -0.84 -1.99
CA ALA A 95 -9.59 -1.85 -2.93
C ALA A 95 -8.72 -1.83 -4.18
N ASN A 96 -8.23 -2.99 -4.57
CA ASN A 96 -7.41 -3.17 -5.79
C ASN A 96 -6.22 -2.21 -5.88
N GLY A 97 -5.60 -1.89 -4.73
CA GLY A 97 -4.45 -1.00 -4.67
C GLY A 97 -4.77 0.49 -4.62
N PHE A 98 -6.05 0.85 -4.54
CA PHE A 98 -6.48 2.25 -4.45
C PHE A 98 -7.13 2.55 -3.10
N MET A 99 -6.97 3.78 -2.62
CA MET A 99 -7.78 4.29 -1.53
C MET A 99 -9.23 4.28 -1.99
N ASN A 100 -10.08 3.57 -1.28
CA ASN A 100 -11.45 3.39 -1.72
C ASN A 100 -12.33 3.06 -0.52
N GLY A 101 -13.24 3.98 -0.20
CA GLY A 101 -14.08 3.90 0.98
C GLY A 101 -13.69 4.93 2.02
N LYS A 102 -13.96 4.64 3.28
CA LYS A 102 -13.74 5.58 4.38
C LYS A 102 -12.26 5.65 4.77
N GLY A 103 -11.73 6.85 4.90
CA GLY A 103 -10.34 7.00 5.30
C GLY A 103 -9.98 8.41 5.71
N THR A 104 -8.83 8.54 6.37
CA THR A 104 -8.27 9.79 6.86
C THR A 104 -6.89 10.00 6.28
N PHE A 105 -6.72 11.13 5.63
CA PHE A 105 -5.41 11.59 5.19
C PHE A 105 -4.86 12.59 6.20
N THR A 106 -3.62 12.37 6.64
CA THR A 106 -2.92 13.27 7.55
C THR A 106 -1.68 13.81 6.85
N TRP A 107 -1.62 15.14 6.68
CA TRP A 107 -0.46 15.80 6.10
C TRP A 107 0.70 15.82 7.08
N SER A 108 1.91 16.06 6.57
CA SER A 108 3.13 16.12 7.38
C SER A 108 3.08 17.22 8.46
N ASN A 109 2.26 18.25 8.28
CA ASN A 109 2.04 19.31 9.28
C ASN A 109 1.00 18.95 10.34
N GLY A 110 0.43 17.74 10.29
CA GLY A 110 -0.55 17.26 11.26
C GLY A 110 -2.00 17.56 10.91
N LYS A 111 -2.27 18.31 9.85
CA LYS A 111 -3.65 18.53 9.39
C LYS A 111 -4.25 17.22 8.88
N GLU A 112 -5.55 17.02 9.13
CA GLU A 112 -6.26 15.81 8.73
C GLU A 112 -7.47 16.12 7.87
N LYS A 113 -7.80 15.20 6.98
CA LYS A 113 -9.03 15.21 6.21
C LYS A 113 -9.61 13.81 6.20
N THR A 114 -10.78 13.65 6.78
CA THR A 114 -11.53 12.40 6.82
C THR A 114 -12.69 12.48 5.84
N GLY A 115 -12.93 11.42 5.12
CA GLY A 115 -14.03 11.38 4.16
C GLY A 115 -14.11 10.07 3.42
N ILE A 116 -14.85 10.11 2.32
CA ILE A 116 -15.01 8.96 1.43
C ILE A 116 -14.07 9.14 0.25
N TRP A 117 -13.31 8.11 -0.02
CA TRP A 117 -12.34 8.07 -1.10
C TRP A 117 -12.84 7.16 -2.21
N LYS A 118 -12.50 7.48 -3.43
CA LYS A 118 -12.84 6.65 -4.58
C LYS A 118 -11.68 6.71 -5.57
N ASN A 119 -11.09 5.53 -5.83
CA ASN A 119 -9.95 5.40 -6.73
C ASN A 119 -8.82 6.41 -6.45
N GLY A 120 -8.50 6.59 -5.17
CA GLY A 120 -7.42 7.48 -4.73
C GLY A 120 -7.80 8.95 -4.61
N LYS A 121 -9.05 9.32 -4.79
CA LYS A 121 -9.53 10.70 -4.71
C LYS A 121 -10.52 10.88 -3.58
N LEU A 122 -10.33 11.94 -2.80
CA LEU A 122 -11.31 12.33 -1.79
C LEU A 122 -12.54 12.93 -2.47
N GLN A 123 -13.70 12.41 -2.10
CA GLN A 123 -14.99 12.91 -2.59
C GLN A 123 -15.48 14.03 -1.67
N GLU A 124 -15.76 15.17 -2.25
CA GLU A 124 -16.31 16.34 -1.52
C GLU A 124 -17.62 16.83 -2.12
#